data_52f3f8644b1321308daae7ac75ea6aee
#
_entry.id   52f3f8644b1321308daae7ac75ea6aee
#
_cell.length_a   1.000
_cell.length_b   1.000
_cell.length_c   1.000
_cell.angle_alpha   90.00
_cell.angle_beta   90.00
_cell.angle_gamma   90.00
#
_symmetry.space_group_name_H-M   'P 1'
#
loop_
_entity.id
_entity.type
_entity.pdbx_description
1 polymer ?
#
loop_
_entity_poly.entity_id
_entity_poly.type
_entity_poly.pdbx_seq_one_letter_code
_entity_poly.pdbx_strand_id
1 'polypeptide(L)'
;MKTAAIEPFFATLKAANPQPNTELEYTSVFELLTAVLLSAQATDVGVNKATRRLFAVANTPQKILDLGQDGLEDYIKTIGLFRSKARHLMETCRILVAQHGGVVP
;
A
#
# COMPACT_ATOMS: atom_id res chain seq x y z
N MET A 1 -17.55 -7.24 11.51
CA MET A 1 -17.46 -7.74 10.48
C MET A 1 -16.34 -7.45 9.65
N LYS A 2 -16.05 -6.28 9.34
CA LYS A 2 -14.94 -5.95 8.51
C LYS A 2 -13.61 -6.27 9.12
N THR A 3 -13.45 -6.12 10.43
CA THR A 3 -12.24 -6.50 11.13
C THR A 3 -11.97 -8.00 11.00
N ALA A 4 -13.01 -8.80 11.09
CA ALA A 4 -12.85 -10.24 10.94
C ALA A 4 -12.39 -10.63 9.54
N ALA A 5 -12.76 -9.85 8.53
CA ALA A 5 -12.30 -10.12 7.16
C ALA A 5 -10.84 -9.71 6.97
N ILE A 6 -10.39 -8.68 7.67
CA ILE A 6 -9.04 -8.18 7.54
C ILE A 6 -8.03 -9.06 8.27
N GLU A 7 -8.36 -9.54 9.46
CA GLU A 7 -7.45 -10.35 10.26
C GLU A 7 -6.95 -11.60 9.54
N PRO A 8 -7.81 -12.42 8.93
CA PRO A 8 -7.32 -13.57 8.17
C PRO A 8 -6.45 -13.16 6.99
N PHE A 9 -6.76 -12.05 6.34
CA PHE A 9 -5.97 -11.55 5.24
C PHE A 9 -4.54 -11.22 5.69
N PHE A 10 -4.40 -10.51 6.81
CA PHE A 10 -3.09 -10.16 7.34
C PHE A 10 -2.32 -11.38 7.82
N ALA A 11 -2.98 -12.34 8.43
CA ALA A 11 -2.33 -13.56 8.86
C ALA A 11 -1.76 -14.33 7.67
N THR A 12 -2.52 -14.38 6.58
CA THR A 12 -2.07 -15.04 5.36
C THR A 12 -0.86 -14.32 4.77
N LEU A 13 -0.87 -13.00 4.76
CA LEU A 13 0.26 -12.22 4.25
C LEU A 13 1.52 -12.46 5.08
N LYS A 14 1.39 -12.50 6.39
CA LYS A 14 2.54 -12.77 7.26
C LYS A 14 3.10 -14.16 7.00
N ALA A 15 2.24 -15.15 6.82
CA ALA A 15 2.68 -16.51 6.55
C ALA A 15 3.35 -16.61 5.18
N ALA A 16 2.95 -15.79 4.22
CA ALA A 16 3.50 -15.79 2.89
C ALA A 16 4.82 -15.04 2.77
N ASN A 17 5.19 -14.28 3.81
CA ASN A 17 6.42 -13.51 3.79
C ASN A 17 7.47 -14.19 4.67
N PRO A 18 8.36 -14.99 4.08
CA PRO A 18 9.34 -15.76 4.84
C PRO A 18 10.58 -14.99 5.26
N GLN A 19 10.66 -13.71 4.94
CA GLN A 19 11.86 -12.91 5.19
C GLN A 19 11.89 -12.47 6.66
N PRO A 20 12.70 -13.11 7.51
CA PRO A 20 12.68 -12.77 8.95
C PRO A 20 13.39 -11.47 9.29
N ASN A 21 14.32 -11.02 8.42
CA ASN A 21 15.13 -9.85 8.72
C ASN A 21 14.64 -8.58 8.06
N THR A 22 13.63 -8.67 7.21
CA THR A 22 13.11 -7.52 6.48
C THR A 22 11.60 -7.55 6.56
N GLU A 23 11.00 -6.48 7.02
CA GLU A 23 9.57 -6.38 7.15
C GLU A 23 9.09 -5.07 6.56
N LEU A 24 7.86 -5.08 6.04
CA LEU A 24 7.23 -3.87 5.55
C LEU A 24 6.95 -2.94 6.73
N GLU A 25 7.22 -1.66 6.54
CA GLU A 25 6.96 -0.64 7.54
C GLU A 25 5.59 -0.03 7.33
N TYR A 26 4.82 0.07 8.40
CA TYR A 26 3.50 0.68 8.33
C TYR A 26 3.07 1.14 9.73
N THR A 27 2.22 2.15 9.79
CA THR A 27 1.64 2.63 11.03
C THR A 27 0.11 2.61 11.00
N SER A 28 -0.48 2.16 9.90
CA SER A 28 -1.93 2.04 9.78
C SER A 28 -2.27 0.87 8.87
N VAL A 29 -3.53 0.45 8.90
CA VAL A 29 -4.00 -0.64 8.05
C VAL A 29 -3.87 -0.25 6.58
N PHE A 30 -4.18 1.00 6.24
CA PHE A 30 -4.05 1.46 4.87
C PHE A 30 -2.59 1.45 4.41
N GLU A 31 -1.67 1.87 5.28
CA GLU A 31 -0.24 1.83 4.93
C GLU A 31 0.21 0.40 4.68
N LEU A 32 -0.24 -0.55 5.50
CA LEU A 32 0.09 -1.95 5.29
C LEU A 32 -0.45 -2.45 3.95
N LEU A 33 -1.70 -2.14 3.64
CA LEU A 33 -2.30 -2.53 2.38
C LEU A 33 -1.50 -1.98 1.20
N THR A 34 -1.12 -0.71 1.27
CA THR A 34 -0.32 -0.07 0.22
C THR A 34 1.04 -0.73 0.08
N ALA A 35 1.72 -0.98 1.20
CA ALA A 35 3.04 -1.59 1.18
C ALA A 35 2.99 -3.00 0.59
N VAL A 36 1.97 -3.78 0.94
CA VAL A 36 1.79 -5.12 0.41
C VAL A 36 1.54 -5.07 -1.11
N LEU A 37 0.70 -4.15 -1.56
CA LEU A 37 0.44 -3.99 -2.98
C LEU A 37 1.71 -3.66 -3.74
N LEU A 38 2.55 -2.79 -3.17
CA LEU A 38 3.79 -2.39 -3.81
C LEU A 38 4.87 -3.47 -3.74
N SER A 39 4.75 -4.41 -2.80
CA SER A 39 5.79 -5.41 -2.57
C SER A 39 5.78 -6.57 -3.55
N ALA A 40 4.76 -6.68 -4.40
CA ALA A 40 4.70 -7.77 -5.37
C ALA A 40 5.93 -7.70 -6.29
N GLN A 41 6.73 -8.78 -6.30
CA GLN A 41 7.95 -8.86 -7.09
C GLN A 41 8.95 -7.73 -6.79
N ALA A 42 8.95 -7.25 -5.55
CA ALA A 42 9.87 -6.22 -5.09
C ALA A 42 10.37 -6.58 -3.69
N THR A 43 11.52 -6.03 -3.31
CA THR A 43 12.06 -6.29 -1.98
C THR A 43 11.41 -5.37 -0.95
N ASP A 44 11.32 -5.84 0.31
CA ASP A 44 10.80 -5.02 1.38
C ASP A 44 11.65 -3.76 1.58
N VAL A 45 12.97 -3.88 1.44
CA VAL A 45 13.87 -2.74 1.56
C VAL A 45 13.54 -1.68 0.52
N GLY A 46 13.35 -2.08 -0.74
CA GLY A 46 13.01 -1.15 -1.81
C GLY A 46 11.64 -0.50 -1.59
N VAL A 47 10.66 -1.30 -1.15
CA VAL A 47 9.34 -0.79 -0.86
C VAL A 47 9.39 0.20 0.29
N ASN A 48 10.07 -0.14 1.39
CA ASN A 48 10.16 0.75 2.55
C ASN A 48 10.81 2.08 2.19
N LYS A 49 11.82 2.07 1.35
CA LYS A 49 12.46 3.31 0.90
C LYS A 49 11.46 4.23 0.19
N ALA A 50 10.65 3.66 -0.68
CA ALA A 50 9.66 4.43 -1.42
C ALA A 50 8.52 4.90 -0.50
N THR A 51 8.02 4.01 0.37
CA THR A 51 6.88 4.34 1.22
C THR A 51 7.24 5.35 2.30
N ARG A 52 8.47 5.38 2.79
CA ARG A 52 8.88 6.40 3.74
C ARG A 52 8.63 7.80 3.20
N ARG A 53 8.95 8.02 1.94
CA ARG A 53 8.70 9.31 1.30
C ARG A 53 7.23 9.50 0.98
N LEU A 54 6.59 8.46 0.46
CA LEU A 54 5.18 8.54 0.08
C LEU A 54 4.30 8.80 1.30
N PHE A 55 4.48 8.03 2.37
CA PHE A 55 3.62 8.14 3.54
C PHE A 55 3.84 9.45 4.30
N ALA A 56 4.98 10.11 4.11
CA ALA A 56 5.21 11.41 4.72
C ALA A 56 4.27 12.48 4.14
N VAL A 57 3.79 12.29 2.92
CA VAL A 57 2.90 13.25 2.26
C VAL A 57 1.50 12.69 2.01
N ALA A 58 1.37 11.38 1.87
CA ALA A 58 0.09 10.77 1.52
C ALA A 58 -0.01 9.38 2.13
N ASN A 59 -0.69 9.27 3.25
CA ASN A 59 -0.87 7.99 3.93
C ASN A 59 -2.33 7.63 4.17
N THR A 60 -3.24 8.23 3.41
CA THR A 60 -4.66 7.88 3.41
C THR A 60 -5.13 7.75 1.97
N PRO A 61 -6.24 7.01 1.73
CA PRO A 61 -6.75 6.87 0.38
C PRO A 61 -7.01 8.21 -0.31
N GLN A 62 -7.61 9.16 0.40
CA GLN A 62 -7.90 10.47 -0.20
C GLN A 62 -6.63 11.21 -0.57
N LYS A 63 -5.61 11.17 0.29
CA LYS A 63 -4.35 11.85 0.00
C LYS A 63 -3.64 11.23 -1.21
N ILE A 64 -3.72 9.91 -1.35
CA ILE A 64 -3.16 9.24 -2.53
C ILE A 64 -3.88 9.71 -3.79
N LEU A 65 -5.21 9.79 -3.74
CA LEU A 65 -5.98 10.28 -4.89
C LEU A 65 -5.63 11.73 -5.22
N ASP A 66 -5.38 12.55 -4.21
CA ASP A 66 -5.02 13.95 -4.41
C ASP A 66 -3.67 14.10 -5.12
N LEU A 67 -2.75 13.16 -4.92
CA LEU A 67 -1.48 13.17 -5.66
C LEU A 67 -1.70 12.97 -7.15
N GLY A 68 -2.73 12.22 -7.52
CA GLY A 68 -2.92 11.79 -8.88
C GLY A 68 -1.96 10.65 -9.25
N GLN A 69 -2.22 10.01 -10.37
CA GLN A 69 -1.40 8.88 -10.77
C GLN A 69 0.05 9.29 -11.05
N ASP A 70 0.26 10.39 -11.73
CA ASP A 70 1.62 10.86 -12.05
C ASP A 70 2.42 11.18 -10.78
N GLY A 71 1.78 11.83 -9.81
CA GLY A 71 2.42 12.14 -8.55
C GLY A 71 2.77 10.87 -7.78
N LEU A 72 1.86 9.91 -7.75
CA LEU A 72 2.10 8.63 -7.09
C LEU A 72 3.24 7.88 -7.78
N GLU A 73 3.24 7.82 -9.10
CA GLU A 73 4.31 7.15 -9.85
C GLU A 73 5.68 7.74 -9.52
N ASP A 74 5.75 9.04 -9.35
CA ASP A 74 7.01 9.70 -9.04
C ASP A 74 7.61 9.20 -7.72
N TYR A 75 6.77 8.91 -6.73
CA TYR A 75 7.23 8.38 -5.45
C TYR A 75 7.63 6.92 -5.51
N ILE A 76 7.04 6.12 -6.39
CA ILE A 76 7.28 4.69 -6.43
C ILE A 76 8.04 4.22 -7.68
N LYS A 77 8.59 5.15 -8.44
CA LYS A 77 9.24 4.81 -9.73
C LYS A 77 10.47 3.91 -9.58
N THR A 78 11.01 3.78 -8.39
CA THR A 78 12.13 2.87 -8.14
C THR A 78 11.67 1.43 -7.91
N ILE A 79 10.37 1.21 -7.80
CA ILE A 79 9.80 -0.12 -7.59
C ILE A 79 9.43 -0.72 -8.95
N GLY A 80 9.76 -1.99 -9.15
CA GLY A 80 9.40 -2.68 -10.40
C GLY A 80 7.91 -2.65 -10.65
N LEU A 81 7.50 -2.51 -11.90
CA LEU A 81 6.10 -2.45 -12.33
C LEU A 81 5.35 -1.27 -11.69
N PHE A 82 6.05 -0.18 -11.47
CA PHE A 82 5.46 0.94 -10.71
C PHE A 82 4.23 1.54 -11.38
N ARG A 83 4.15 1.55 -12.70
CA ARG A 83 2.99 2.11 -13.39
C ARG A 83 1.73 1.28 -13.14
N SER A 84 1.84 -0.05 -13.24
CA SER A 84 0.73 -0.94 -12.94
C SER A 84 0.34 -0.85 -11.48
N LYS A 85 1.33 -0.81 -10.60
CA LYS A 85 1.09 -0.71 -9.15
C LYS A 85 0.41 0.61 -8.80
N ALA A 86 0.84 1.72 -9.41
CA ALA A 86 0.22 3.01 -9.18
C ALA A 86 -1.25 2.99 -9.62
N ARG A 87 -1.54 2.42 -10.78
CA ARG A 87 -2.91 2.32 -11.27
C ARG A 87 -3.78 1.50 -10.33
N HIS A 88 -3.28 0.35 -9.89
CA HIS A 88 -4.03 -0.52 -8.98
C HIS A 88 -4.26 0.18 -7.65
N LEU A 89 -3.27 0.88 -7.12
CA LEU A 89 -3.43 1.60 -5.87
C LEU A 89 -4.45 2.73 -6.02
N MET A 90 -4.42 3.46 -7.13
CA MET A 90 -5.40 4.51 -7.38
C MET A 90 -6.82 3.95 -7.41
N GLU A 91 -7.02 2.81 -8.09
CA GLU A 91 -8.32 2.17 -8.12
C GLU A 91 -8.77 1.71 -6.75
N THR A 92 -7.86 1.11 -5.98
CA THR A 92 -8.15 0.69 -4.62
C THR A 92 -8.57 1.88 -3.77
N CYS A 93 -7.87 3.00 -3.89
CA CYS A 93 -8.21 4.20 -3.14
C CYS A 93 -9.57 4.76 -3.53
N ARG A 94 -9.92 4.74 -4.81
CA ARG A 94 -11.24 5.18 -5.26
C ARG A 94 -12.35 4.34 -4.63
N ILE A 95 -12.14 3.03 -4.60
CA ILE A 95 -13.11 2.11 -4.00
C ILE A 95 -13.24 2.38 -2.50
N LEU A 96 -12.12 2.54 -1.81
CA LEU A 96 -12.15 2.79 -0.37
C LEU A 96 -12.87 4.09 -0.05
N VAL A 97 -12.62 5.15 -0.81
CA VAL A 97 -13.30 6.42 -0.58
C VAL A 97 -14.78 6.34 -0.93
N ALA A 98 -15.11 5.71 -2.05
CA ALA A 98 -16.49 5.65 -2.53
C ALA A 98 -17.38 4.72 -1.71
N GLN A 99 -16.84 3.59 -1.26
CA GLN A 99 -17.64 2.55 -0.61
C GLN A 99 -17.41 2.41 0.88
N HIS A 100 -16.28 2.87 1.38
CA HIS A 100 -15.89 2.67 2.78
C HIS A 100 -15.50 3.97 3.47
N GLY A 101 -15.79 5.11 2.85
CA GLY A 101 -15.50 6.41 3.45
C GLY A 101 -14.01 6.67 3.67
N GLY A 102 -13.15 6.02 2.90
CA GLY A 102 -11.71 6.20 3.02
C GLY A 102 -11.06 5.32 4.09
N VAL A 103 -11.80 4.36 4.62
CA VAL A 103 -11.31 3.46 5.67
C VAL A 103 -11.18 2.05 5.11
N VAL A 104 -10.12 1.36 5.45
CA VAL A 104 -9.93 -0.04 5.05
C VAL A 104 -10.90 -0.88 5.89
N PRO A 105 -11.77 -1.66 5.23
CA PRO A 105 -12.76 -2.45 5.95
C PRO A 105 -12.15 -3.60 6.76
#